data_977505e0be4bdaeba4cd2d666b851389
#
_entry.id   977505e0be4bdaeba4cd2d666b851389
#
_cell.length_a   1.000
_cell.length_b   1.000
_cell.length_c   1.000
_cell.angle_alpha   90.00
_cell.angle_beta   90.00
_cell.angle_gamma   90.00
#
_symmetry.space_group_name_H-M   'P 1'
#
loop_
_entity.id
_entity.type
_entity.pdbx_description
1 polymer ?
#
loop_
_entity_poly.entity_id
_entity_poly.type
_entity_poly.pdbx_seq_one_letter_code
_entity_poly.pdbx_strand_id
1 'polypeptide(L)' 'MDNKNKIQVVLVKSLIGRLERHKKCAIGLGLRRIGKPTTVYDTPENRGMIKEISYLIKINDN' A
#
# COMPACT_ATOMS: atom_id res chain seq x y z
N MET A 1 -8.48 21.38 -4.05
CA MET A 1 -8.43 20.89 -3.78
C MET A 1 -8.01 19.99 -3.31
N ASP A 2 -7.96 19.57 -2.86
CA ASP A 2 -7.31 18.82 -2.32
C ASP A 2 -7.85 17.96 -1.58
N ASN A 3 -8.39 17.23 -1.67
CA ASN A 3 -8.89 16.38 -1.15
C ASN A 3 -8.09 15.53 -0.63
N LYS A 4 -7.70 15.49 0.26
CA LYS A 4 -6.87 14.78 0.85
C LYS A 4 -7.46 13.70 1.54
N ASN A 5 -8.19 12.82 0.97
CA ASN A 5 -8.67 11.61 1.58
C ASN A 5 -7.47 10.71 1.80
N LYS A 6 -7.43 10.09 2.92
CA LYS A 6 -6.35 9.19 3.26
C LYS A 6 -6.90 7.81 3.57
N ILE A 7 -6.16 6.79 3.24
CA ILE A 7 -6.54 5.44 3.56
C ILE A 7 -5.37 4.80 4.29
N GLN A 8 -5.70 3.87 5.16
CA GLN A 8 -4.69 3.19 5.93
C GLN A 8 -4.54 1.79 5.36
N VAL A 9 -3.33 1.40 5.07
CA VAL A 9 -3.06 0.07 4.53
C VAL A 9 -2.07 -0.63 5.43
N VAL A 10 -2.21 -1.94 5.52
CA VAL A 10 -1.36 -2.75 6.36
C VAL A 10 -0.78 -3.86 5.51
N LEU A 11 0.53 -4.02 5.57
CA LEU A 11 1.18 -5.09 4.85
C LEU A 11 0.95 -6.38 5.65
N VAL A 12 0.35 -7.38 5.03
CA VAL A 12 0.07 -8.62 5.72
C VAL A 12 0.91 -9.79 5.23
N LYS A 13 1.62 -9.64 4.13
CA LYS A 13 2.46 -10.70 3.62
C LYS A 13 3.85 -10.18 3.33
N SER A 14 4.83 -11.05 3.39
CA SER A 14 6.21 -10.66 3.17
C SER A 14 6.45 -10.24 1.74
N LEU A 15 7.39 -9.34 1.54
CA LEU A 15 7.79 -8.93 0.20
C LEU A 15 8.89 -9.83 -0.36
N ILE A 16 9.42 -10.72 0.45
CA ILE A 16 10.48 -11.60 0.00
C ILE A 16 9.94 -12.56 -1.04
N GLY A 17 10.62 -12.68 -2.15
CA GLY A 17 10.18 -13.57 -3.21
C GLY A 17 9.09 -13.04 -4.09
N ARG A 18 8.71 -11.78 -3.92
CA ARG A 18 7.68 -11.18 -4.77
C ARG A 18 8.33 -10.50 -5.96
N LEU A 19 7.51 -10.16 -6.95
CA LEU A 19 8.01 -9.47 -8.11
C LEU A 19 8.62 -8.14 -7.73
N GLU A 20 9.66 -7.77 -8.45
CA GLU A 20 10.34 -6.51 -8.17
C GLU A 20 9.36 -5.35 -8.28
N ARG A 21 8.49 -5.39 -9.26
CA ARG A 21 7.50 -4.36 -9.45
C ARG A 21 6.61 -4.21 -8.22
N HIS A 22 6.23 -5.33 -7.62
CA HIS A 22 5.37 -5.30 -6.45
C HIS A 22 6.13 -4.79 -5.23
N LYS A 23 7.41 -5.12 -5.12
CA LYS A 23 8.21 -4.61 -4.02
C LYS A 23 8.32 -3.10 -4.14
N LYS A 24 8.51 -2.59 -5.35
CA LYS A 24 8.62 -1.16 -5.54
C LYS A 24 7.31 -0.46 -5.20
N CYS A 25 6.18 -1.07 -5.53
CA CYS A 25 4.89 -0.50 -5.18
C CYS A 25 4.74 -0.38 -3.67
N ALA A 26 5.10 -1.43 -2.96
CA ALA A 26 4.99 -1.42 -1.50
C ALA A 26 5.89 -0.36 -0.90
N ILE A 27 7.12 -0.27 -1.38
CA ILE A 27 8.06 0.70 -0.86
C ILE A 27 7.57 2.12 -1.19
N GLY A 28 7.02 2.31 -2.38
CA GLY A 28 6.49 3.60 -2.77
C GLY A 28 5.33 4.04 -1.89
N LEU A 29 4.59 3.08 -1.35
CA LEU A 29 3.51 3.38 -0.43
C LEU A 29 4.00 3.48 1.02
N GLY A 30 5.25 3.17 1.27
CA GLY A 30 5.79 3.20 2.62
C GLY A 30 5.61 1.93 3.40
N LEU A 31 5.24 0.84 2.74
CA LEU A 31 4.97 -0.40 3.43
C LEU A 31 6.24 -1.22 3.50
N ARG A 32 6.87 -1.25 4.62
CA ARG A 32 8.12 -1.97 4.77
C ARG A 32 8.06 -3.07 5.80
N ARG A 33 7.11 -3.01 6.72
CA ARG A 33 7.01 -4.00 7.76
C ARG A 33 5.64 -4.61 7.78
N ILE A 34 5.58 -5.91 8.00
CA ILE A 34 4.33 -6.61 8.12
C ILE A 34 3.64 -6.18 9.40
N GLY A 35 2.37 -5.92 9.30
CA GLY A 35 1.57 -5.59 10.47
C GLY A 35 1.59 -4.13 10.89
N LYS A 36 2.41 -3.31 10.24
CA LYS A 36 2.45 -1.91 10.61
C LYS A 36 1.55 -1.08 9.71
N PRO A 37 0.54 -0.44 10.23
CA PRO A 37 -0.36 0.35 9.39
C PRO A 37 0.35 1.59 8.84
N THR A 38 0.06 1.92 7.61
CA THR A 38 0.65 3.08 6.97
C THR A 38 -0.48 3.86 6.32
N THR A 39 -0.48 5.15 6.52
CA THR A 39 -1.50 6.01 5.93
C THR A 39 -0.97 6.58 4.63
N VAL A 40 -1.75 6.46 3.57
CA VAL A 40 -1.37 7.01 2.28
C VAL A 40 -2.52 7.85 1.76
N TYR A 41 -2.21 8.78 0.88
CA TYR A 41 -3.24 9.61 0.29
C TYR A 41 -3.99 8.81 -0.76
N ASP A 42 -5.28 9.06 -0.85
CA ASP A 42 -6.13 8.36 -1.81
C ASP A 42 -6.03 9.07 -3.14
N THR A 43 -5.00 8.82 -3.88
CA THR A 43 -4.80 9.40 -5.19
C THR A 43 -4.85 8.30 -6.23
N PRO A 44 -5.11 8.64 -7.50
CA PRO A 44 -5.14 7.60 -8.54
C PRO A 44 -3.84 6.81 -8.62
N GLU A 45 -2.70 7.46 -8.41
CA GLU A 45 -1.43 6.77 -8.46
C GLU A 45 -1.30 5.79 -7.32
N ASN A 46 -1.65 6.24 -6.12
CA ASN A 46 -1.56 5.35 -4.96
C ASN A 46 -2.55 4.20 -5.08
N ARG A 47 -3.72 4.49 -5.61
CA ARG A 47 -4.70 3.43 -5.80
C ARG A 47 -4.22 2.40 -6.79
N GLY A 48 -3.53 2.83 -7.84
CA GLY A 48 -2.96 1.91 -8.80
C GLY A 48 -1.95 0.98 -8.15
N MET A 49 -1.09 1.53 -7.30
CA MET A 49 -0.11 0.71 -6.60
C MET A 49 -0.77 -0.25 -5.62
N ILE A 50 -1.79 0.23 -4.92
CA ILE A 50 -2.53 -0.62 -3.99
C ILE A 50 -3.17 -1.79 -4.72
N LYS A 51 -3.72 -1.52 -5.90
CA LYS A 51 -4.37 -2.56 -6.65
C LYS A 51 -3.38 -3.61 -7.10
N GLU A 52 -2.17 -3.21 -7.46
CA GLU A 52 -1.16 -4.14 -7.90
C GLU A 52 -0.76 -5.12 -6.79
N ILE A 53 -0.76 -4.67 -5.56
CA ILE A 53 -0.33 -5.50 -4.45
C ILE A 53 -1.45 -5.80 -3.47
N SER A 54 -2.69 -5.75 -3.94
CA SER A 54 -3.81 -5.96 -3.03
C SER A 54 -3.76 -7.31 -2.34
N TYR A 55 -3.11 -8.29 -2.94
CA TYR A 55 -3.00 -9.61 -2.33
C TYR A 55 -1.97 -9.62 -1.18
N LEU A 56 -1.19 -8.56 -1.04
CA LEU A 56 -0.18 -8.49 0.01
C LEU A 56 -0.61 -7.60 1.16
N ILE A 57 -1.68 -6.82 0.98
CA ILE A 57 -2.06 -5.82 1.97
C ILE A 57 -3.53 -5.89 2.29
N LYS A 58 -3.89 -5.19 3.34
CA LYS A 58 -5.28 -5.02 3.68
C LYS A 58 -5.54 -3.55 3.81
N ILE A 59 -6.67 -3.09 3.34
CA ILE A 59 -7.05 -1.70 3.46
C ILE A 59 -7.94 -1.55 4.68
N ASN A 60 -7.56 -0.60 5.53
CA ASN A 60 -8.30 -0.38 6.71
C ASN A 60 -8.90 0.99 6.57
N ASP A 61 -10.07 1.12 5.93
CA ASP A 61 -10.61 2.40 5.76
C ASP A 61 -11.70 2.51 6.65
N ASN A 62 -11.75 3.33 7.45
CA ASN A 62 -12.77 3.49 8.34
C ASN A 62 -13.60 4.46 8.11
#